data_6a5ccf124e155d8516becba6eea676db
#
_entry.id   6a5ccf124e155d8516becba6eea676db
#
_cell.length_a   1.000
_cell.length_b   1.000
_cell.length_c   1.000
_cell.angle_alpha   90.00
_cell.angle_beta   90.00
_cell.angle_gamma   90.00
#
_symmetry.space_group_name_H-M   'P 1'
#
loop_
_entity.id
_entity.type
_entity.pdbx_description
1 polymer ?
#
loop_
_entity_poly.entity_id
_entity_poly.type
_entity_poly.pdbx_seq_one_letter_code
_entity_poly.pdbx_strand_id
1 'polypeptide(L)'
;MRKYCVVVFSVWLFVTGAIGLQAAEPLPAPPSFWLSNLERERFDSRTQVEPYLVSFFFVGCVPCLEEIPTLYRLREQHFPNTPLLFISPLREDTPERIGRFADQLQVPHSFFYADRFGQVARKFFPGQQQLRFPTLFLLDSQRVRLRSYVLDEVTQTRLIRELNSVYSE
;
A
#
# COMPACT_ATOMS: atom_id res chain seq x y z
N MET A 1 -75.65 23.61 -22.20
CA MET A 1 -74.43 22.93 -22.70
C MET A 1 -73.21 23.56 -22.03
N ARG A 2 -72.69 22.94 -20.99
CA ARG A 2 -71.56 23.42 -20.17
C ARG A 2 -70.29 22.79 -20.68
N LYS A 3 -69.34 23.57 -21.20
CA LYS A 3 -68.03 23.11 -21.64
C LYS A 3 -67.07 23.16 -20.45
N TYR A 4 -66.61 21.98 -19.98
CA TYR A 4 -65.58 21.86 -18.98
C TYR A 4 -64.21 21.93 -19.66
N CYS A 5 -63.42 22.99 -19.34
CA CYS A 5 -62.04 23.13 -19.75
C CYS A 5 -61.19 22.41 -18.72
N VAL A 6 -60.55 21.28 -19.09
CA VAL A 6 -59.64 20.55 -18.25
C VAL A 6 -58.23 21.13 -18.44
N VAL A 7 -57.74 21.83 -17.42
CA VAL A 7 -56.39 22.33 -17.37
C VAL A 7 -55.48 21.21 -16.81
N VAL A 8 -54.64 20.63 -17.68
CA VAL A 8 -53.67 19.64 -17.29
C VAL A 8 -52.42 20.39 -16.79
N PHE A 9 -52.21 20.37 -15.47
CA PHE A 9 -51.00 20.87 -14.85
C PHE A 9 -49.89 19.76 -14.96
N SER A 10 -48.96 19.97 -15.89
CA SER A 10 -47.75 19.16 -15.98
C SER A 10 -46.78 19.57 -14.85
N VAL A 11 -46.72 18.71 -13.83
CA VAL A 11 -45.72 18.85 -12.77
C VAL A 11 -44.40 18.27 -13.27
N TRP A 12 -43.46 19.16 -13.63
CA TRP A 12 -42.07 18.79 -13.89
C TRP A 12 -41.34 18.52 -12.56
N LEU A 13 -41.14 17.27 -12.22
CA LEU A 13 -40.30 16.85 -11.13
C LEU A 13 -38.80 17.04 -11.57
N PHE A 14 -38.18 18.10 -11.11
CA PHE A 14 -36.72 18.26 -11.18
C PHE A 14 -36.11 17.27 -10.16
N VAL A 15 -35.67 16.11 -10.65
CA VAL A 15 -34.77 15.23 -9.89
C VAL A 15 -33.39 15.87 -9.94
N THR A 16 -33.09 16.72 -8.96
CA THR A 16 -31.72 17.16 -8.69
C THR A 16 -30.94 15.95 -8.16
N GLY A 17 -30.26 15.25 -9.06
CA GLY A 17 -29.28 14.22 -8.71
C GLY A 17 -28.14 14.90 -7.94
N ALA A 18 -28.15 14.79 -6.61
CA ALA A 18 -26.99 15.09 -5.79
C ALA A 18 -25.90 14.10 -6.20
N ILE A 19 -24.94 14.57 -7.01
CA ILE A 19 -23.68 13.88 -7.22
C ILE A 19 -22.96 13.95 -5.87
N GLY A 20 -23.18 12.91 -5.03
CA GLY A 20 -22.43 12.76 -3.81
C GLY A 20 -20.95 12.66 -4.15
N LEU A 21 -20.18 13.73 -3.91
CA LEU A 21 -18.75 13.61 -3.76
C LEU A 21 -18.55 12.63 -2.58
N GLN A 22 -18.33 11.36 -2.91
CA GLN A 22 -17.80 10.42 -1.92
C GLN A 22 -16.40 10.93 -1.56
N ALA A 23 -16.32 11.64 -0.44
CA ALA A 23 -15.04 11.92 0.19
C ALA A 23 -14.33 10.58 0.36
N ALA A 24 -13.14 10.46 -0.24
CA ALA A 24 -12.32 9.26 -0.09
C ALA A 24 -12.21 8.98 1.42
N GLU A 25 -12.62 7.78 1.84
CA GLU A 25 -12.50 7.40 3.25
C GLU A 25 -11.04 7.63 3.70
N PRO A 26 -10.82 8.30 4.84
CA PRO A 26 -9.48 8.53 5.34
C PRO A 26 -8.81 7.16 5.52
N LEU A 27 -7.63 7.00 4.96
CA LEU A 27 -6.83 5.79 5.14
C LEU A 27 -6.59 5.59 6.65
N PRO A 28 -6.66 4.35 7.15
CA PRO A 28 -6.56 4.06 8.56
C PRO A 28 -5.20 4.52 9.13
N ALA A 29 -5.14 4.74 10.44
CA ALA A 29 -3.89 5.03 11.13
C ALA A 29 -2.85 3.91 10.85
N PRO A 30 -1.55 4.23 10.74
CA PRO A 30 -0.53 3.25 10.46
C PRO A 30 -0.45 2.22 11.58
N PRO A 31 -0.35 0.93 11.27
CA PRO A 31 -0.24 -0.10 12.30
C PRO A 31 1.11 -0.05 13.00
N SER A 32 1.11 -0.19 14.32
CA SER A 32 2.35 -0.35 15.09
C SER A 32 2.88 -1.77 15.01
N PHE A 33 4.13 -1.92 14.60
CA PHE A 33 4.80 -3.23 14.51
C PHE A 33 6.32 -3.10 14.63
N TRP A 34 6.97 -4.24 14.84
CA TRP A 34 8.40 -4.37 14.68
C TRP A 34 8.72 -5.73 14.05
N LEU A 35 9.78 -5.77 13.25
CA LEU A 35 10.33 -6.97 12.64
C LEU A 35 11.85 -6.85 12.57
N SER A 36 12.54 -8.00 12.50
CA SER A 36 13.96 -8.04 12.13
C SER A 36 14.09 -8.53 10.69
N ASN A 37 14.98 -7.87 9.93
CA ASN A 37 15.32 -8.28 8.58
C ASN A 37 16.19 -9.57 8.57
N LEU A 38 16.58 -10.04 7.40
CA LEU A 38 17.40 -11.24 7.28
C LEU A 38 18.83 -11.07 7.85
N GLU A 39 19.29 -9.83 8.01
CA GLU A 39 20.57 -9.47 8.64
C GLU A 39 20.44 -9.24 10.17
N ARG A 40 19.23 -9.50 10.73
CA ARG A 40 18.89 -9.35 12.15
C ARG A 40 18.81 -7.89 12.64
N GLU A 41 18.79 -6.93 11.75
CA GLU A 41 18.53 -5.54 12.11
C GLU A 41 17.04 -5.33 12.35
N ARG A 42 16.72 -4.59 13.41
CA ARG A 42 15.34 -4.36 13.83
C ARG A 42 14.77 -3.09 13.23
N PHE A 43 13.63 -3.20 12.56
CA PHE A 43 12.75 -2.10 12.24
C PHE A 43 11.62 -2.01 13.27
N ASP A 44 11.36 -0.81 13.80
CA ASP A 44 10.25 -0.54 14.73
C ASP A 44 9.46 0.69 14.24
N SER A 45 8.23 0.47 13.75
CA SER A 45 7.41 1.52 13.16
C SER A 45 7.02 2.63 14.17
N ARG A 46 7.10 2.35 15.47
CA ARG A 46 6.77 3.32 16.52
C ARG A 46 7.85 4.40 16.70
N THR A 47 9.06 4.12 16.25
CA THR A 47 10.19 5.05 16.30
C THR A 47 10.45 5.77 14.98
N GLN A 48 9.66 5.43 13.93
CA GLN A 48 9.80 6.06 12.63
C GLN A 48 9.10 7.42 12.63
N VAL A 49 9.87 8.46 12.40
CA VAL A 49 9.37 9.83 12.15
C VAL A 49 9.22 10.06 10.65
N GLU A 50 10.22 9.61 9.91
CA GLU A 50 10.26 9.70 8.44
C GLU A 50 9.29 8.71 7.78
N PRO A 51 8.84 9.01 6.55
CA PRO A 51 8.03 8.07 5.78
C PRO A 51 8.78 6.78 5.49
N TYR A 52 8.05 5.68 5.38
CA TYR A 52 8.60 4.36 5.05
C TYR A 52 7.68 3.58 4.13
N LEU A 53 8.27 2.65 3.40
CA LEU A 53 7.61 1.80 2.43
C LEU A 53 7.50 0.37 2.95
N VAL A 54 6.34 -0.23 2.80
CA VAL A 54 6.10 -1.65 3.09
C VAL A 54 5.49 -2.29 1.86
N SER A 55 6.15 -3.32 1.31
CA SER A 55 5.58 -4.15 0.24
C SER A 55 5.45 -5.58 0.72
N PHE A 56 4.23 -6.10 0.70
CA PHE A 56 3.96 -7.51 1.00
C PHE A 56 4.14 -8.36 -0.24
N PHE A 57 4.85 -9.49 -0.09
CA PHE A 57 5.15 -10.43 -1.15
C PHE A 57 5.10 -11.88 -0.64
N PHE A 58 5.34 -12.86 -1.51
CA PHE A 58 5.69 -14.23 -1.15
C PHE A 58 6.68 -14.82 -2.17
N VAL A 59 7.45 -15.83 -1.76
CA VAL A 59 8.40 -16.52 -2.62
C VAL A 59 7.65 -17.30 -3.69
N GLY A 60 7.87 -16.96 -4.97
CA GLY A 60 7.13 -17.51 -6.11
C GLY A 60 6.00 -16.61 -6.64
N CYS A 61 5.83 -15.42 -6.07
CA CYS A 61 4.91 -14.40 -6.58
C CYS A 61 5.44 -13.85 -7.92
N VAL A 62 4.81 -14.20 -9.03
CA VAL A 62 5.27 -13.81 -10.37
C VAL A 62 5.31 -12.28 -10.55
N PRO A 63 4.27 -11.50 -10.19
CA PRO A 63 4.35 -10.04 -10.30
C PRO A 63 5.43 -9.42 -9.41
N CYS A 64 5.76 -10.05 -8.27
CA CYS A 64 6.79 -9.55 -7.37
C CYS A 64 8.21 -9.64 -7.96
N LEU A 65 8.44 -10.52 -8.94
CA LEU A 65 9.74 -10.64 -9.64
C LEU A 65 10.12 -9.34 -10.37
N GLU A 66 9.14 -8.59 -10.85
CA GLU A 66 9.35 -7.31 -11.54
C GLU A 66 9.21 -6.12 -10.58
N GLU A 67 8.24 -6.19 -9.68
CA GLU A 67 7.89 -5.06 -8.81
C GLU A 67 8.95 -4.80 -7.74
N ILE A 68 9.48 -5.84 -7.08
CA ILE A 68 10.48 -5.69 -6.02
C ILE A 68 11.76 -5.00 -6.52
N PRO A 69 12.43 -5.46 -7.60
CA PRO A 69 13.60 -4.76 -8.13
C PRO A 69 13.30 -3.35 -8.62
N THR A 70 12.09 -3.12 -9.17
CA THR A 70 11.68 -1.81 -9.65
C THR A 70 11.49 -0.84 -8.50
N LEU A 71 10.78 -1.24 -7.43
CA LEU A 71 10.60 -0.44 -6.23
C LEU A 71 11.92 -0.16 -5.52
N TYR A 72 12.82 -1.15 -5.44
CA TYR A 72 14.15 -0.98 -4.89
C TYR A 72 14.95 0.07 -5.67
N ARG A 73 15.02 -0.03 -7.01
CA ARG A 73 15.71 0.96 -7.86
C ARG A 73 15.11 2.36 -7.74
N LEU A 74 13.78 2.48 -7.72
CA LEU A 74 13.10 3.75 -7.56
C LEU A 74 13.47 4.41 -6.22
N ARG A 75 13.48 3.63 -5.15
CA ARG A 75 13.91 4.10 -3.82
C ARG A 75 15.37 4.55 -3.84
N GLU A 76 16.30 3.76 -4.40
CA GLU A 76 17.72 4.11 -4.48
C GLU A 76 17.97 5.41 -5.26
N GLN A 77 17.21 5.62 -6.35
CA GLN A 77 17.37 6.77 -7.23
C GLN A 77 16.80 8.07 -6.66
N HIS A 78 15.69 7.99 -5.96
CA HIS A 78 14.94 9.19 -5.55
C HIS A 78 14.94 9.42 -4.04
N PHE A 79 15.00 8.36 -3.23
CA PHE A 79 14.78 8.44 -1.78
C PHE A 79 15.68 7.44 -1.02
N PRO A 80 17.01 7.51 -1.17
CA PRO A 80 17.93 6.49 -0.66
C PRO A 80 17.89 6.30 0.86
N ASN A 81 17.39 7.27 1.61
CA ASN A 81 17.26 7.21 3.06
C ASN A 81 15.87 6.70 3.54
N THR A 82 14.89 6.58 2.64
CA THR A 82 13.56 6.08 3.01
C THR A 82 13.64 4.58 3.35
N PRO A 83 13.22 4.14 4.54
CA PRO A 83 13.14 2.74 4.87
C PRO A 83 12.20 1.99 3.92
N LEU A 84 12.65 0.85 3.41
CA LEU A 84 11.89 -0.02 2.52
C LEU A 84 11.89 -1.44 3.09
N LEU A 85 10.69 -2.00 3.29
CA LEU A 85 10.49 -3.32 3.85
C LEU A 85 9.73 -4.21 2.88
N PHE A 86 10.36 -5.30 2.42
CA PHE A 86 9.69 -6.39 1.74
C PHE A 86 9.34 -7.47 2.77
N ILE A 87 8.04 -7.68 3.03
CA ILE A 87 7.56 -8.55 4.10
C ILE A 87 6.83 -9.76 3.51
N SER A 88 7.31 -10.98 3.79
CA SER A 88 6.54 -12.19 3.50
C SER A 88 5.78 -12.66 4.75
N PRO A 89 4.43 -12.74 4.68
CA PRO A 89 3.60 -13.21 5.77
C PRO A 89 3.37 -14.73 5.77
N LEU A 90 3.95 -15.46 4.81
CA LEU A 90 3.70 -16.88 4.65
C LEU A 90 4.65 -17.69 5.54
N ARG A 91 4.07 -18.68 6.22
CA ARG A 91 4.82 -19.55 7.14
C ARG A 91 5.90 -20.38 6.44
N GLU A 92 5.64 -20.78 5.21
CA GLU A 92 6.55 -21.54 4.35
C GLU A 92 7.73 -20.72 3.82
N ASP A 93 7.63 -19.40 3.83
CA ASP A 93 8.71 -18.50 3.43
C ASP A 93 9.69 -18.33 4.59
N THR A 94 10.58 -19.30 4.71
CA THR A 94 11.65 -19.24 5.73
C THR A 94 12.69 -18.19 5.36
N PRO A 95 13.48 -17.67 6.33
CA PRO A 95 14.56 -16.73 6.03
C PRO A 95 15.49 -17.21 4.91
N GLU A 96 15.80 -18.50 4.85
CA GLU A 96 16.67 -19.09 3.83
C GLU A 96 16.01 -19.09 2.44
N ARG A 97 14.69 -19.30 2.36
CA ARG A 97 13.95 -19.21 1.08
C ARG A 97 13.86 -17.78 0.60
N ILE A 98 13.56 -16.85 1.51
CA ILE A 98 13.51 -15.42 1.21
C ILE A 98 14.90 -14.92 0.77
N GLY A 99 15.98 -15.37 1.44
CA GLY A 99 17.34 -14.99 1.08
C GLY A 99 17.70 -15.41 -0.37
N ARG A 100 17.42 -16.68 -0.75
CA ARG A 100 17.63 -17.11 -2.15
C ARG A 100 16.79 -16.33 -3.15
N PHE A 101 15.58 -15.95 -2.77
CA PHE A 101 14.72 -15.10 -3.61
C PHE A 101 15.28 -13.68 -3.75
N ALA A 102 15.79 -13.09 -2.68
CA ALA A 102 16.48 -11.79 -2.68
C ALA A 102 17.72 -11.81 -3.58
N ASP A 103 18.54 -12.89 -3.51
CA ASP A 103 19.71 -13.10 -4.37
C ASP A 103 19.31 -13.15 -5.85
N GLN A 104 18.25 -13.89 -6.17
CA GLN A 104 17.72 -13.96 -7.54
C GLN A 104 17.29 -12.57 -8.07
N LEU A 105 16.73 -11.73 -7.21
CA LEU A 105 16.27 -10.38 -7.55
C LEU A 105 17.40 -9.33 -7.52
N GLN A 106 18.58 -9.70 -7.03
CA GLN A 106 19.71 -8.79 -6.81
C GLN A 106 19.35 -7.60 -5.90
N VAL A 107 18.57 -7.86 -4.87
CA VAL A 107 18.17 -6.88 -3.86
C VAL A 107 18.77 -7.29 -2.51
N PRO A 108 19.42 -6.37 -1.76
CA PRO A 108 20.07 -6.72 -0.50
C PRO A 108 19.14 -7.35 0.54
N HIS A 109 19.67 -8.29 1.31
CA HIS A 109 18.94 -9.03 2.35
C HIS A 109 18.38 -8.13 3.46
N SER A 110 19.01 -6.98 3.70
CA SER A 110 18.57 -5.97 4.68
C SER A 110 17.17 -5.41 4.41
N PHE A 111 16.65 -5.53 3.20
CA PHE A 111 15.30 -5.08 2.86
C PHE A 111 14.22 -6.16 3.08
N PHE A 112 14.59 -7.41 3.38
CA PHE A 112 13.65 -8.53 3.45
C PHE A 112 13.37 -8.96 4.88
N TYR A 113 12.08 -9.23 5.15
CA TYR A 113 11.54 -9.57 6.46
C TYR A 113 10.60 -10.78 6.38
N ALA A 114 10.73 -11.70 7.35
CA ALA A 114 9.86 -12.86 7.48
C ALA A 114 8.83 -12.65 8.60
N ASP A 115 7.56 -12.44 8.25
CA ASP A 115 6.44 -12.42 9.20
C ASP A 115 5.75 -13.80 9.25
N ARG A 116 6.50 -14.84 9.61
CA ARG A 116 6.09 -16.24 9.55
C ARG A 116 4.76 -16.62 10.23
N PHE A 117 4.27 -15.76 11.11
CA PHE A 117 2.99 -15.94 11.79
C PHE A 117 1.93 -14.98 11.32
N GLY A 118 2.22 -14.15 10.32
CA GLY A 118 1.32 -13.16 9.75
C GLY A 118 0.86 -12.10 10.77
N GLN A 119 1.63 -11.86 11.84
CA GLN A 119 1.23 -10.93 12.89
C GLN A 119 1.22 -9.49 12.40
N VAL A 120 2.21 -9.13 11.59
CA VAL A 120 2.28 -7.80 10.96
C VAL A 120 1.24 -7.70 9.85
N ALA A 121 1.15 -8.70 8.98
CA ALA A 121 0.18 -8.69 7.88
C ALA A 121 -1.26 -8.53 8.39
N ARG A 122 -1.66 -9.19 9.48
CA ARG A 122 -3.00 -9.01 10.06
C ARG A 122 -3.32 -7.59 10.49
N LYS A 123 -2.30 -6.79 10.84
CA LYS A 123 -2.48 -5.38 11.20
C LYS A 123 -2.71 -4.50 9.97
N PHE A 124 -2.11 -4.85 8.82
CA PHE A 124 -2.29 -4.15 7.55
C PHE A 124 -3.57 -4.56 6.82
N PHE A 125 -4.06 -5.77 7.06
CA PHE A 125 -5.21 -6.36 6.39
C PHE A 125 -6.26 -6.87 7.40
N PRO A 126 -6.82 -6.00 8.25
CA PRO A 126 -7.79 -6.42 9.26
C PRO A 126 -9.02 -7.04 8.61
N GLY A 127 -9.41 -8.24 9.07
CA GLY A 127 -10.59 -8.94 8.59
C GLY A 127 -10.49 -9.54 7.19
N GLN A 128 -9.37 -9.40 6.47
CA GLN A 128 -9.20 -10.00 5.15
C GLN A 128 -8.75 -11.46 5.28
N GLN A 129 -9.48 -12.36 4.63
CA GLN A 129 -9.14 -13.79 4.57
C GLN A 129 -8.14 -14.11 3.46
N GLN A 130 -8.10 -13.28 2.41
CA GLN A 130 -7.18 -13.42 1.27
C GLN A 130 -6.38 -12.15 1.09
N LEU A 131 -5.06 -12.31 1.11
CA LEU A 131 -4.14 -11.21 0.80
C LEU A 131 -3.89 -11.17 -0.69
N ARG A 132 -3.75 -9.95 -1.23
CA ARG A 132 -3.28 -9.73 -2.60
C ARG A 132 -1.79 -9.43 -2.57
N PHE A 133 -1.05 -10.01 -3.52
CA PHE A 133 0.38 -9.78 -3.66
C PHE A 133 0.72 -9.39 -5.10
N PRO A 134 1.62 -8.43 -5.29
CA PRO A 134 2.18 -7.58 -4.24
C PRO A 134 1.17 -6.59 -3.68
N THR A 135 1.39 -6.06 -2.49
CA THR A 135 0.66 -4.90 -1.98
C THR A 135 1.63 -3.92 -1.35
N LEU A 136 1.70 -2.72 -1.94
CA LEU A 136 2.56 -1.62 -1.52
C LEU A 136 1.79 -0.65 -0.61
N PHE A 137 2.45 -0.23 0.45
CA PHE A 137 2.03 0.88 1.32
C PHE A 137 3.13 1.92 1.43
N LEU A 138 2.76 3.19 1.36
CA LEU A 138 3.55 4.30 1.87
C LEU A 138 2.91 4.78 3.16
N LEU A 139 3.71 4.87 4.23
CA LEU A 139 3.26 5.26 5.55
C LEU A 139 4.15 6.38 6.12
N ASP A 140 3.58 7.18 6.99
CA ASP A 140 4.32 8.03 7.91
C ASP A 140 3.87 7.76 9.36
N SER A 141 4.32 8.56 10.31
CA SER A 141 3.97 8.41 11.73
C SER A 141 2.47 8.63 12.04
N GLN A 142 1.73 9.26 11.12
CA GLN A 142 0.34 9.68 11.35
C GLN A 142 -0.68 8.90 10.52
N ARG A 143 -0.34 8.51 9.28
CA ARG A 143 -1.31 7.92 8.34
C ARG A 143 -0.69 6.99 7.32
N VAL A 144 -1.53 6.18 6.70
CA VAL A 144 -1.24 5.51 5.45
C VAL A 144 -1.46 6.52 4.32
N ARG A 145 -0.41 6.87 3.58
CA ARG A 145 -0.47 7.86 2.47
C ARG A 145 -0.86 7.24 1.14
N LEU A 146 -0.39 6.01 0.90
CA LEU A 146 -0.65 5.27 -0.32
C LEU A 146 -0.87 3.79 0.00
N ARG A 147 -1.83 3.18 -0.69
CA ARG A 147 -1.97 1.73 -0.82
C ARG A 147 -2.16 1.39 -2.28
N SER A 148 -1.37 0.45 -2.81
CA SER A 148 -1.51 -0.04 -4.18
C SER A 148 -1.25 -1.54 -4.28
N TYR A 149 -1.82 -2.16 -5.29
CA TYR A 149 -1.67 -3.59 -5.63
C TYR A 149 -0.82 -3.80 -6.88
N VAL A 150 -0.34 -2.73 -7.46
CA VAL A 150 0.50 -2.72 -8.65
C VAL A 150 1.45 -1.52 -8.60
N LEU A 151 2.63 -1.66 -9.18
CA LEU A 151 3.63 -0.60 -9.31
C LEU A 151 3.79 -0.16 -10.78
N ASP A 152 2.67 0.20 -11.43
CA ASP A 152 2.67 0.79 -12.76
C ASP A 152 3.23 2.23 -12.76
N GLU A 153 3.40 2.82 -13.94
CA GLU A 153 3.95 4.19 -14.07
C GLU A 153 3.13 5.24 -13.32
N VAL A 154 1.80 5.07 -13.28
CA VAL A 154 0.89 5.98 -12.56
C VAL A 154 1.15 5.90 -11.05
N THR A 155 1.27 4.68 -10.53
CA THR A 155 1.57 4.43 -9.11
C THR A 155 2.96 4.92 -8.75
N GLN A 156 3.98 4.69 -9.59
CA GLN A 156 5.34 5.20 -9.39
C GLN A 156 5.35 6.74 -9.33
N THR A 157 4.71 7.41 -10.28
CA THR A 157 4.59 8.87 -10.31
C THR A 157 3.89 9.40 -9.05
N ARG A 158 2.81 8.74 -8.63
CA ARG A 158 2.10 9.09 -7.40
C ARG A 158 2.96 8.88 -6.16
N LEU A 159 3.69 7.77 -6.08
CA LEU A 159 4.61 7.46 -4.98
C LEU A 159 5.70 8.53 -4.83
N ILE A 160 6.34 8.92 -5.95
CA ILE A 160 7.35 9.98 -5.98
C ILE A 160 6.75 11.30 -5.50
N ARG A 161 5.57 11.68 -5.96
CA ARG A 161 4.89 12.90 -5.53
C ARG A 161 4.56 12.92 -4.05
N GLU A 162 4.02 11.82 -3.52
CA GLU A 162 3.69 11.70 -2.09
C GLU A 162 4.94 11.78 -1.21
N LEU A 163 6.03 11.12 -1.60
CA LEU A 163 7.30 11.21 -0.87
C LEU A 163 7.88 12.63 -0.92
N ASN A 164 7.91 13.27 -2.09
CA ASN A 164 8.38 14.65 -2.20
C ASN A 164 7.57 15.61 -1.33
N SER A 165 6.26 15.41 -1.21
CA SER A 165 5.41 16.28 -0.37
C SER A 165 5.78 16.19 1.11
N VAL A 166 6.23 15.02 1.58
CA VAL A 166 6.62 14.84 2.99
C VAL A 166 7.99 15.42 3.28
N TYR A 167 8.94 15.28 2.36
CA TYR A 167 10.30 15.82 2.53
C TYR A 167 10.39 17.33 2.29
N SER A 168 9.29 17.96 1.84
CA SER A 168 9.21 19.41 1.59
C SER A 168 8.53 20.19 2.73
N GLU A 169 7.93 19.50 3.70
CA GLU A 169 7.33 20.05 4.91
C GLU A 169 8.39 20.19 6.03
#